data_c37974939cca781a8f00d5ac7493f4b3
#
_entry.id   c37974939cca781a8f00d5ac7493f4b3
#
_cell.length_a   1.000
_cell.length_b   1.000
_cell.length_c   1.000
_cell.angle_alpha   90.00
_cell.angle_beta   90.00
_cell.angle_gamma   90.00
#
_symmetry.space_group_name_H-M   'P 1'
#
loop_
_entity.id
_entity.type
_entity.pdbx_description
1 polymer ?
#
loop_
_entity_poly.entity_id
_entity_poly.type
_entity_poly.pdbx_seq_one_letter_code
_entity_poly.pdbx_strand_id
1 'polypeptide(L)'
;MISATQLRPGMVIKFNNELYSIFKMEHRTPGNLRGFVQVKMRKLSSGTMIEHRFSSEDRVERAALEEHEMEYLYDDGEYFYFMNTENYEQMHLTKDILGDSVEFLIPQLKVNIEFYEGKPISVELPPTVDLTVVETEPGIKGASVSNVTKPAKLETGLVVQVPPFINEGEKIRVSTAEGTYQERA
;
A
#
# COMPACT_ATOMS: atom_id res chain seq x y z
N MET A 1 -14.71 -21.31 3.63
CA MET A 1 -14.66 -20.89 5.05
C MET A 1 -13.41 -21.43 5.72
N ILE A 2 -12.73 -20.60 6.50
CA ILE A 2 -11.55 -20.97 7.29
C ILE A 2 -11.85 -20.81 8.78
N SER A 3 -11.08 -21.48 9.62
CA SER A 3 -11.15 -21.28 11.08
C SER A 3 -10.61 -19.89 11.44
N ALA A 4 -11.15 -19.27 12.48
CA ALA A 4 -10.65 -18.00 13.00
C ALA A 4 -9.17 -18.05 13.37
N THR A 5 -8.66 -19.21 13.80
CA THR A 5 -7.24 -19.43 14.09
C THR A 5 -6.32 -19.38 12.89
N GLN A 6 -6.88 -19.51 11.69
CA GLN A 6 -6.15 -19.45 10.41
C GLN A 6 -6.05 -18.05 9.83
N LEU A 7 -6.71 -17.05 10.44
CA LEU A 7 -6.61 -15.66 10.02
C LEU A 7 -5.18 -15.15 10.13
N ARG A 8 -4.77 -14.35 9.15
CA ARG A 8 -3.43 -13.72 9.11
C ARG A 8 -3.56 -12.28 8.63
N PRO A 9 -2.69 -11.38 9.06
CA PRO A 9 -2.62 -10.03 8.50
C PRO A 9 -2.51 -10.04 6.97
N GLY A 10 -3.22 -9.14 6.32
CA GLY A 10 -3.29 -9.06 4.86
C GLY A 10 -4.44 -9.85 4.22
N MET A 11 -5.05 -10.79 4.94
CA MET A 11 -6.23 -11.48 4.43
C MET A 11 -7.44 -10.56 4.40
N VAL A 12 -8.31 -10.77 3.41
CA VAL A 12 -9.61 -10.11 3.33
C VAL A 12 -10.70 -11.13 3.65
N ILE A 13 -11.58 -10.76 4.56
CA ILE A 13 -12.69 -11.58 5.01
C ILE A 13 -14.04 -10.88 4.79
N LYS A 14 -15.09 -11.67 4.65
CA LYS A 14 -16.46 -11.18 4.66
C LYS A 14 -17.03 -11.37 6.07
N PHE A 15 -17.40 -10.26 6.69
CA PHE A 15 -17.97 -10.23 8.03
C PHE A 15 -19.14 -9.24 8.07
N ASN A 16 -20.31 -9.68 8.55
CA ASN A 16 -21.54 -8.89 8.53
C ASN A 16 -21.88 -8.28 7.16
N ASN A 17 -21.73 -9.08 6.09
CA ASN A 17 -21.95 -8.67 4.70
C ASN A 17 -21.03 -7.54 4.18
N GLU A 18 -19.93 -7.28 4.86
CA GLU A 18 -18.94 -6.28 4.48
C GLU A 18 -17.57 -6.92 4.37
N LEU A 19 -16.70 -6.31 3.59
CA LEU A 19 -15.31 -6.74 3.45
C LEU A 19 -14.40 -6.02 4.44
N TYR A 20 -13.54 -6.80 5.11
CA TYR A 20 -12.56 -6.31 6.06
C TYR A 20 -11.18 -6.87 5.73
N SER A 21 -10.18 -6.02 5.76
CA SER A 21 -8.78 -6.44 5.70
C SER A 21 -8.24 -6.64 7.12
N ILE A 22 -7.64 -7.80 7.36
CA ILE A 22 -7.02 -8.12 8.66
C ILE A 22 -5.74 -7.30 8.82
N PHE A 23 -5.70 -6.48 9.87
CA PHE A 23 -4.52 -5.69 10.20
C PHE A 23 -3.62 -6.39 11.22
N LYS A 24 -4.23 -6.94 12.28
CA LYS A 24 -3.54 -7.67 13.35
C LYS A 24 -4.42 -8.77 13.91
N MET A 25 -3.82 -9.87 14.31
CA MET A 25 -4.51 -10.95 15.00
C MET A 25 -3.66 -11.48 16.17
N GLU A 26 -4.34 -11.87 17.25
CA GLU A 26 -3.75 -12.52 18.39
C GLU A 26 -4.61 -13.71 18.80
N HIS A 27 -4.01 -14.90 18.84
CA HIS A 27 -4.66 -16.10 19.34
C HIS A 27 -4.27 -16.28 20.81
N ARG A 28 -5.26 -16.39 21.67
CA ARG A 28 -5.06 -16.60 23.12
C ARG A 28 -5.88 -17.79 23.59
N THR A 29 -5.24 -18.63 24.41
CA THR A 29 -5.88 -19.75 25.07
C THR A 29 -5.63 -19.61 26.56
N PRO A 30 -6.51 -18.89 27.29
CA PRO A 30 -6.30 -18.67 28.72
C PRO A 30 -6.67 -19.92 29.53
N GLY A 31 -5.68 -20.52 30.20
CA GLY A 31 -5.86 -21.57 31.19
C GLY A 31 -6.82 -22.70 30.77
N ASN A 32 -7.88 -22.93 31.57
CA ASN A 32 -8.92 -23.94 31.31
C ASN A 32 -10.10 -23.41 30.50
N LEU A 33 -10.00 -22.18 29.94
CA LEU A 33 -11.04 -21.56 29.17
C LEU A 33 -10.86 -21.83 27.67
N ARG A 34 -11.97 -21.70 26.93
CA ARG A 34 -11.93 -21.80 25.45
C ARG A 34 -11.04 -20.72 24.86
N GLY A 35 -10.26 -21.09 23.85
CA GLY A 35 -9.43 -20.15 23.10
C GLY A 35 -10.25 -19.12 22.32
N PHE A 36 -9.66 -17.96 22.09
CA PHE A 36 -10.26 -16.91 21.25
C PHE A 36 -9.19 -16.24 20.37
N VAL A 37 -9.66 -15.60 19.32
CA VAL A 37 -8.83 -14.85 18.38
C VAL A 37 -9.28 -13.38 18.40
N GLN A 38 -8.42 -12.51 18.89
CA GLN A 38 -8.64 -11.06 18.85
C GLN A 38 -8.13 -10.53 17.52
N VAL A 39 -9.01 -9.89 16.74
CA VAL A 39 -8.68 -9.40 15.42
C VAL A 39 -8.92 -7.90 15.34
N LYS A 40 -7.91 -7.18 14.86
CA LYS A 40 -8.03 -5.78 14.44
C LYS A 40 -8.09 -5.75 12.93
N MET A 41 -9.14 -5.18 12.39
CA MET A 41 -9.39 -5.19 10.95
C MET A 41 -9.98 -3.87 10.46
N ARG A 42 -9.74 -3.59 9.17
CA ARG A 42 -10.20 -2.36 8.50
C ARG A 42 -11.36 -2.70 7.57
N LYS A 43 -12.47 -2.00 7.73
CA LYS A 43 -13.57 -2.04 6.78
C LYS A 43 -13.15 -1.39 5.46
N LEU A 44 -13.23 -2.13 4.36
CA LEU A 44 -12.75 -1.63 3.07
C LEU A 44 -13.59 -0.48 2.51
N SER A 45 -14.91 -0.49 2.76
CA SER A 45 -15.82 0.55 2.26
C SER A 45 -15.64 1.91 2.92
N SER A 46 -15.23 1.96 4.18
CA SER A 46 -15.13 3.21 4.96
C SER A 46 -13.75 3.52 5.52
N GLY A 47 -12.83 2.54 5.47
CA GLY A 47 -11.52 2.66 6.10
C GLY A 47 -11.52 2.57 7.63
N THR A 48 -12.70 2.38 8.24
CA THR A 48 -12.84 2.33 9.70
C THR A 48 -12.16 1.09 10.28
N MET A 49 -11.37 1.30 11.32
CA MET A 49 -10.75 0.20 12.07
C MET A 49 -11.71 -0.29 13.15
N ILE A 50 -11.90 -1.59 13.22
CA ILE A 50 -12.66 -2.24 14.28
C ILE A 50 -11.86 -3.39 14.91
N GLU A 51 -12.20 -3.72 16.14
CA GLU A 51 -11.70 -4.90 16.80
C GLU A 51 -12.85 -5.87 17.03
N HIS A 52 -12.61 -7.13 16.74
CA HIS A 52 -13.57 -8.20 16.96
C HIS A 52 -12.91 -9.42 17.58
N ARG A 53 -13.67 -10.09 18.45
CA ARG A 53 -13.21 -11.30 19.13
C ARG A 53 -13.98 -12.50 18.60
N PHE A 54 -13.27 -13.36 17.88
CA PHE A 54 -13.81 -14.65 17.45
C PHE A 54 -13.50 -15.73 18.47
N SER A 55 -14.41 -16.70 18.61
CA SER A 55 -14.03 -17.97 19.23
C SER A 55 -13.03 -18.70 18.34
N SER A 56 -12.14 -19.48 18.92
CA SER A 56 -11.19 -20.31 18.14
C SER A 56 -11.90 -21.30 17.22
N GLU A 57 -13.14 -21.67 17.56
CA GLU A 57 -13.98 -22.59 16.77
C GLU A 57 -14.80 -21.90 15.68
N ASP A 58 -14.87 -20.56 15.69
CA ASP A 58 -15.64 -19.81 14.71
C ASP A 58 -15.07 -20.00 13.31
N ARG A 59 -15.99 -20.05 12.35
CA ARG A 59 -15.65 -20.06 10.93
C ARG A 59 -15.87 -18.70 10.31
N VAL A 60 -14.89 -18.29 9.51
CA VAL A 60 -14.88 -17.00 8.84
C VAL A 60 -14.82 -17.21 7.35
N GLU A 61 -15.61 -16.44 6.59
CA GLU A 61 -15.59 -16.47 5.15
C GLU A 61 -14.44 -15.63 4.62
N ARG A 62 -13.44 -16.29 4.04
CA ARG A 62 -12.35 -15.62 3.32
C ARG A 62 -12.86 -15.18 1.95
N ALA A 63 -12.71 -13.90 1.62
CA ALA A 63 -13.05 -13.39 0.30
C ALA A 63 -12.08 -13.94 -0.75
N ALA A 64 -12.61 -14.46 -1.84
CA ALA A 64 -11.81 -14.86 -3.01
C ALA A 64 -11.49 -13.61 -3.82
N LEU A 65 -10.21 -13.25 -3.89
CA LEU A 65 -9.71 -12.10 -4.62
C LEU A 65 -9.02 -12.53 -5.90
N GLU A 66 -9.21 -11.74 -6.95
CA GLU A 66 -8.44 -11.86 -8.18
C GLU A 66 -7.41 -10.73 -8.20
N GLU A 67 -6.17 -11.07 -8.53
CA GLU A 67 -5.07 -10.13 -8.64
C GLU A 67 -4.70 -9.97 -10.11
N HIS A 68 -4.61 -8.73 -10.56
CA HIS A 68 -4.17 -8.40 -11.91
C HIS A 68 -3.03 -7.39 -11.87
N GLU A 69 -1.99 -7.66 -12.66
CA GLU A 69 -0.94 -6.68 -12.91
C GLU A 69 -1.45 -5.61 -13.85
N MET A 70 -1.37 -4.37 -13.42
CA MET A 70 -1.83 -3.21 -14.15
C MET A 70 -0.70 -2.20 -14.31
N GLU A 71 -0.69 -1.49 -15.42
CA GLU A 71 0.26 -0.40 -15.69
C GLU A 71 -0.43 0.93 -15.50
N TYR A 72 0.16 1.81 -14.68
CA TYR A 72 -0.34 3.17 -14.51
C TYR A 72 -0.07 3.99 -15.77
N LEU A 73 -1.08 4.69 -16.27
CA LEU A 73 -1.00 5.49 -17.47
C LEU A 73 -0.87 6.99 -17.15
N TYR A 74 -1.92 7.57 -16.57
CA TYR A 74 -2.01 9.01 -16.27
C TYR A 74 -3.17 9.27 -15.30
N ASP A 75 -3.28 10.51 -14.81
CA ASP A 75 -4.45 11.01 -14.11
C ASP A 75 -5.05 12.23 -14.84
N ASP A 76 -6.32 12.51 -14.56
CA ASP A 76 -7.01 13.71 -15.07
C ASP A 76 -7.36 14.70 -13.93
N GLY A 77 -6.78 14.50 -12.75
CA GLY A 77 -7.05 15.25 -11.53
C GLY A 77 -8.14 14.66 -10.65
N GLU A 78 -8.99 13.80 -11.18
CA GLU A 78 -10.05 13.11 -10.45
C GLU A 78 -9.86 11.58 -10.43
N TYR A 79 -9.55 11.02 -11.60
CA TYR A 79 -9.35 9.58 -11.80
C TYR A 79 -7.94 9.25 -12.22
N PHE A 80 -7.51 8.07 -11.81
CA PHE A 80 -6.21 7.49 -12.14
C PHE A 80 -6.42 6.31 -13.07
N TYR A 81 -5.82 6.35 -14.24
CA TYR A 81 -6.05 5.38 -15.32
C TYR A 81 -4.97 4.32 -15.34
N PHE A 82 -5.41 3.08 -15.43
CA PHE A 82 -4.57 1.89 -15.47
C PHE A 82 -4.94 1.01 -16.66
N MET A 83 -3.97 0.25 -17.14
CA MET A 83 -4.15 -0.71 -18.22
C MET A 83 -3.70 -2.10 -17.75
N ASN A 84 -4.55 -3.11 -17.95
CA ASN A 84 -4.19 -4.50 -17.70
C ASN A 84 -3.07 -4.93 -18.65
N THR A 85 -1.98 -5.48 -18.10
CA THR A 85 -0.81 -5.86 -18.90
C THR A 85 -1.02 -7.10 -19.77
N GLU A 86 -2.05 -7.91 -19.49
CA GLU A 86 -2.38 -9.12 -20.27
C GLU A 86 -3.35 -8.86 -21.42
N ASN A 87 -4.49 -8.21 -21.13
CA ASN A 87 -5.57 -8.01 -22.11
C ASN A 87 -5.68 -6.58 -22.62
N TYR A 88 -4.85 -5.64 -22.10
CA TYR A 88 -4.82 -4.21 -22.47
C TYR A 88 -6.11 -3.43 -22.22
N GLU A 89 -7.02 -3.98 -21.42
CA GLU A 89 -8.20 -3.25 -20.97
C GLU A 89 -7.83 -2.12 -20.03
N GLN A 90 -8.44 -0.96 -20.24
CA GLN A 90 -8.22 0.22 -19.40
C GLN A 90 -9.32 0.34 -18.35
N MET A 91 -8.95 0.82 -17.18
CA MET A 91 -9.86 1.16 -16.11
C MET A 91 -9.36 2.38 -15.34
N HIS A 92 -10.22 2.96 -14.51
CA HIS A 92 -9.83 4.06 -13.64
C HIS A 92 -10.14 3.73 -12.18
N LEU A 93 -9.33 4.30 -11.29
CA LEU A 93 -9.51 4.25 -9.85
C LEU A 93 -9.64 5.65 -9.27
N THR A 94 -10.32 5.75 -8.15
CA THR A 94 -10.42 6.98 -7.37
C THR A 94 -9.29 7.06 -6.35
N LYS A 95 -9.02 8.26 -5.85
CA LYS A 95 -8.05 8.50 -4.80
C LYS A 95 -8.41 7.75 -3.50
N ASP A 96 -9.69 7.50 -3.25
CA ASP A 96 -10.15 6.76 -2.07
C ASP A 96 -9.61 5.33 -2.03
N ILE A 97 -9.52 4.66 -3.17
CA ILE A 97 -8.96 3.31 -3.29
C ILE A 97 -7.44 3.35 -3.23
N LEU A 98 -6.82 4.32 -3.91
CA LEU A 98 -5.36 4.44 -3.99
C LEU A 98 -4.74 4.95 -2.69
N GLY A 99 -5.41 5.84 -1.98
CA GLY A 99 -4.88 6.45 -0.78
C GLY A 99 -3.52 7.11 -1.02
N ASP A 100 -2.55 6.83 -0.17
CA ASP A 100 -1.19 7.38 -0.27
C ASP A 100 -0.39 6.83 -1.46
N SER A 101 -0.89 5.78 -2.14
CA SER A 101 -0.24 5.22 -3.32
C SER A 101 -0.08 6.21 -4.45
N VAL A 102 -0.94 7.24 -4.52
CA VAL A 102 -0.86 8.28 -5.55
C VAL A 102 0.47 9.02 -5.55
N GLU A 103 1.15 9.10 -4.41
CA GLU A 103 2.44 9.77 -4.26
C GLU A 103 3.60 9.01 -4.92
N PHE A 104 3.38 7.78 -5.33
CA PHE A 104 4.39 6.91 -5.95
C PHE A 104 4.08 6.59 -7.42
N LEU A 105 2.94 7.02 -7.95
CA LEU A 105 2.52 6.69 -9.31
C LEU A 105 3.25 7.55 -10.34
N ILE A 106 3.99 6.88 -11.21
CA ILE A 106 4.61 7.46 -12.41
C ILE A 106 4.14 6.69 -13.63
N PRO A 107 4.08 7.32 -14.82
CA PRO A 107 3.70 6.62 -16.03
C PRO A 107 4.51 5.34 -16.26
N GLN A 108 3.83 4.27 -16.68
CA GLN A 108 4.39 2.94 -16.92
C GLN A 108 4.76 2.13 -15.67
N LEU A 109 4.48 2.64 -14.46
CA LEU A 109 4.66 1.88 -13.25
C LEU A 109 3.70 0.69 -13.21
N LYS A 110 4.21 -0.50 -12.97
CA LYS A 110 3.41 -1.71 -12.79
C LYS A 110 3.04 -1.89 -11.34
N VAL A 111 1.76 -2.12 -11.10
CA VAL A 111 1.18 -2.35 -9.78
C VAL A 111 0.29 -3.58 -9.84
N ASN A 112 0.02 -4.19 -8.69
CA ASN A 112 -0.96 -5.26 -8.59
C ASN A 112 -2.25 -4.69 -7.99
N ILE A 113 -3.37 -4.94 -8.66
CA ILE A 113 -4.69 -4.52 -8.18
C ILE A 113 -5.50 -5.75 -7.83
N GLU A 114 -6.01 -5.79 -6.63
CA GLU A 114 -6.89 -6.85 -6.14
C GLU A 114 -8.35 -6.50 -6.42
N PHE A 115 -9.09 -7.48 -6.95
CA PHE A 115 -10.50 -7.37 -7.28
C PHE A 115 -11.32 -8.38 -6.49
N TYR A 116 -12.49 -7.95 -6.06
CA TYR A 116 -13.53 -8.81 -5.51
C TYR A 116 -14.79 -8.67 -6.36
N GLU A 117 -15.24 -9.78 -6.94
CA GLU A 117 -16.41 -9.81 -7.84
C GLU A 117 -16.34 -8.72 -8.93
N GLY A 118 -15.18 -8.55 -9.53
CA GLY A 118 -14.94 -7.57 -10.60
C GLY A 118 -14.75 -6.13 -10.15
N LYS A 119 -14.79 -5.85 -8.86
CA LYS A 119 -14.60 -4.51 -8.29
C LYS A 119 -13.19 -4.38 -7.69
N PRO A 120 -12.44 -3.32 -8.03
CA PRO A 120 -11.14 -3.08 -7.43
C PRO A 120 -11.30 -2.72 -5.95
N ILE A 121 -10.50 -3.33 -5.09
CA ILE A 121 -10.55 -3.10 -3.64
C ILE A 121 -9.25 -2.61 -3.04
N SER A 122 -8.12 -2.94 -3.62
CA SER A 122 -6.81 -2.50 -3.13
C SER A 122 -5.78 -2.47 -4.25
N VAL A 123 -4.73 -1.68 -4.03
CA VAL A 123 -3.58 -1.55 -4.92
C VAL A 123 -2.33 -1.88 -4.13
N GLU A 124 -1.51 -2.77 -4.67
CA GLU A 124 -0.19 -3.10 -4.13
C GLU A 124 0.89 -2.52 -5.03
N LEU A 125 1.70 -1.64 -4.45
CA LEU A 125 2.85 -1.05 -5.12
C LEU A 125 4.06 -1.99 -5.10
N PRO A 126 4.99 -1.87 -6.05
CA PRO A 126 6.29 -2.52 -5.90
C PRO A 126 7.00 -2.02 -4.64
N PRO A 127 7.93 -2.79 -4.06
CA PRO A 127 8.62 -2.40 -2.82
C PRO A 127 9.34 -1.06 -2.91
N THR A 128 9.86 -0.72 -4.09
CA THR A 128 10.57 0.53 -4.36
C THR A 128 10.14 1.13 -5.69
N VAL A 129 10.26 2.45 -5.79
CA VAL A 129 9.99 3.21 -7.01
C VAL A 129 11.12 4.19 -7.23
N ASP A 130 11.55 4.35 -8.48
CA ASP A 130 12.58 5.31 -8.86
C ASP A 130 11.91 6.61 -9.30
N LEU A 131 12.16 7.69 -8.57
CA LEU A 131 11.55 9.01 -8.77
C LEU A 131 12.62 10.08 -9.00
N THR A 132 12.31 11.04 -9.87
CA THR A 132 13.20 12.15 -10.17
C THR A 132 13.00 13.29 -9.17
N VAL A 133 14.10 13.84 -8.66
CA VAL A 133 14.08 15.03 -7.81
C VAL A 133 13.85 16.25 -8.67
N VAL A 134 12.77 16.99 -8.40
CA VAL A 134 12.39 18.20 -9.15
C VAL A 134 12.76 19.49 -8.43
N GLU A 135 12.90 19.44 -7.11
CA GLU A 135 13.28 20.59 -6.29
C GLU A 135 14.01 20.15 -5.03
N THR A 136 15.19 20.68 -4.82
CA THR A 136 15.98 20.50 -3.58
C THR A 136 17.02 21.60 -3.47
N GLU A 137 17.56 21.77 -2.27
CA GLU A 137 18.70 22.66 -2.08
C GLU A 137 19.95 22.14 -2.79
N PRO A 138 20.85 23.03 -3.31
CA PRO A 138 22.09 22.60 -3.94
C PRO A 138 22.93 21.71 -3.01
N GLY A 139 23.56 20.67 -3.60
CA GLY A 139 24.46 19.80 -2.87
C GLY A 139 25.69 20.56 -2.39
N ILE A 140 26.05 20.39 -1.13
CA ILE A 140 27.26 20.97 -0.55
C ILE A 140 28.41 20.00 -0.76
N LYS A 141 29.43 20.41 -1.53
CA LYS A 141 30.67 19.63 -1.70
C LYS A 141 31.44 19.62 -0.39
N GLY A 142 31.80 18.42 0.10
CA GLY A 142 32.61 18.27 1.29
C GLY A 142 31.88 18.28 2.62
N ALA A 143 30.56 18.27 2.61
CA ALA A 143 29.79 18.04 3.82
C ALA A 143 29.95 16.58 4.26
N SER A 144 30.86 16.32 5.16
CA SER A 144 31.16 15.02 5.72
C SER A 144 30.36 14.73 6.99
N VAL A 145 29.30 15.48 7.25
CA VAL A 145 28.52 15.32 8.49
C VAL A 145 27.58 14.13 8.31
N SER A 146 27.87 13.04 8.97
CA SER A 146 26.95 11.93 9.16
C SER A 146 25.67 12.46 9.84
N ASN A 147 24.51 12.04 9.37
CA ASN A 147 23.17 12.37 9.88
C ASN A 147 22.55 13.72 9.46
N VAL A 148 23.13 14.45 8.52
CA VAL A 148 22.48 15.62 7.92
C VAL A 148 21.69 15.18 6.70
N THR A 149 20.42 15.53 6.66
CA THR A 149 19.55 15.34 5.51
C THR A 149 18.94 16.67 5.10
N LYS A 150 18.42 16.71 3.88
CA LYS A 150 17.67 17.85 3.36
C LYS A 150 16.38 17.40 2.68
N PRO A 151 15.32 18.22 2.65
CA PRO A 151 14.12 17.87 1.92
C PRO A 151 14.35 17.92 0.41
N ALA A 152 13.78 16.96 -0.30
CA ALA A 152 13.74 16.93 -1.75
C ALA A 152 12.32 16.66 -2.21
N LYS A 153 11.81 17.49 -3.11
CA LYS A 153 10.50 17.29 -3.74
C LYS A 153 10.69 16.45 -5.01
N LEU A 154 9.91 15.40 -5.12
CA LEU A 154 9.96 14.46 -6.23
C LEU A 154 8.90 14.80 -7.29
N GLU A 155 9.03 14.22 -8.47
CA GLU A 155 8.14 14.46 -9.62
C GLU A 155 6.65 14.20 -9.34
N THR A 156 6.33 13.33 -8.38
CA THR A 156 4.96 13.03 -7.95
C THR A 156 4.40 14.02 -6.92
N GLY A 157 5.22 14.94 -6.43
CA GLY A 157 4.89 15.85 -5.34
C GLY A 157 5.28 15.36 -3.95
N LEU A 158 5.71 14.09 -3.82
CA LEU A 158 6.22 13.55 -2.56
C LEU A 158 7.48 14.28 -2.14
N VAL A 159 7.56 14.63 -0.85
CA VAL A 159 8.78 15.21 -0.24
C VAL A 159 9.42 14.16 0.65
N VAL A 160 10.71 13.90 0.41
CA VAL A 160 11.52 12.95 1.18
C VAL A 160 12.78 13.61 1.70
N GLN A 161 13.32 13.08 2.79
CA GLN A 161 14.62 13.48 3.30
C GLN A 161 15.70 12.71 2.54
N VAL A 162 16.67 13.45 1.97
CA VAL A 162 17.76 12.88 1.18
C VAL A 162 19.11 13.33 1.72
N PRO A 163 20.19 12.58 1.42
CA PRO A 163 21.55 13.04 1.74
C PRO A 163 21.90 14.39 1.08
N PRO A 164 22.81 15.19 1.66
CA PRO A 164 23.14 16.51 1.14
C PRO A 164 23.71 16.54 -0.28
N PHE A 165 24.24 15.41 -0.75
CA PHE A 165 24.86 15.31 -2.09
C PHE A 165 23.87 15.12 -3.24
N ILE A 166 22.60 14.93 -2.94
CA ILE A 166 21.55 14.76 -3.97
C ILE A 166 21.21 16.12 -4.58
N ASN A 167 21.15 16.17 -5.91
CA ASN A 167 20.83 17.38 -6.69
C ASN A 167 19.53 17.22 -7.47
N GLU A 168 18.97 18.35 -7.89
CA GLU A 168 17.85 18.37 -8.83
C GLU A 168 18.20 17.62 -10.12
N GLY A 169 17.22 16.91 -10.67
CA GLY A 169 17.37 16.10 -11.87
C GLY A 169 17.91 14.69 -11.62
N GLU A 170 18.41 14.41 -10.43
CA GLU A 170 18.84 13.06 -10.07
C GLU A 170 17.62 12.16 -9.82
N LYS A 171 17.76 10.89 -10.21
CA LYS A 171 16.77 9.86 -9.92
C LYS A 171 17.18 9.10 -8.67
N ILE A 172 16.25 8.97 -7.74
CA ILE A 172 16.47 8.27 -6.46
C ILE A 172 15.47 7.13 -6.31
N ARG A 173 15.87 6.12 -5.56
CA ARG A 173 15.02 4.99 -5.18
C ARG A 173 14.38 5.24 -3.84
N VAL A 174 13.08 5.09 -3.78
CA VAL A 174 12.25 5.36 -2.61
C VAL A 174 11.50 4.10 -2.19
N SER A 175 11.48 3.79 -0.90
CA SER A 175 10.65 2.73 -0.34
C SER A 175 9.18 3.13 -0.40
N THR A 176 8.34 2.31 -0.99
CA THR A 176 6.89 2.57 -1.04
C THR A 176 6.21 2.28 0.30
N ALA A 177 6.75 1.38 1.10
CA ALA A 177 6.21 1.05 2.43
C ALA A 177 6.43 2.19 3.43
N GLU A 178 7.60 2.82 3.41
CA GLU A 178 8.02 3.85 4.37
C GLU A 178 7.96 5.27 3.82
N GLY A 179 7.95 5.43 2.49
CA GLY A 179 8.02 6.73 1.83
C GLY A 179 9.37 7.43 2.02
N THR A 180 10.46 6.65 2.14
CA THR A 180 11.80 7.14 2.46
C THR A 180 12.81 6.84 1.38
N TYR A 181 13.83 7.71 1.28
CA TYR A 181 14.98 7.52 0.41
C TYR A 181 15.74 6.23 0.76
N GLN A 182 16.11 5.47 -0.24
CA GLN A 182 16.92 4.25 -0.11
C GLN A 182 18.33 4.46 -0.67
N GLU A 183 18.40 4.79 -1.93
CA GLU A 183 19.66 4.96 -2.66
C GLU A 183 19.45 5.78 -3.95
N ARG A 184 20.55 6.15 -4.61
CA ARG A 184 20.49 6.65 -5.99
C ARG A 184 20.04 5.52 -6.92
N ALA A 185 19.16 5.85 -7.83
CA ALA A 185 18.70 4.88 -8.82
C ALA A 185 19.70 4.69 -9.96
#